data_902ded949b162d1a7c81b1932e6b1870
#
_entry.id   902ded949b162d1a7c81b1932e6b1870
#
_cell.length_a   1.000
_cell.length_b   1.000
_cell.length_c   1.000
_cell.angle_alpha   90.00
_cell.angle_beta   90.00
_cell.angle_gamma   90.00
#
_symmetry.space_group_name_H-M   'P 1'
#
loop_
_entity.id
_entity.type
_entity.pdbx_description
1 polymer ?
#
loop_
_entity_poly.entity_id
_entity_poly.type
_entity_poly.pdbx_seq_one_letter_code
_entity_poly.pdbx_strand_id
1 'polypeptide(L)'
;DSARVFKTTDRGETWSAAVTPIPSDSMGGITSIGFIDHVRGLAVGGNVGRPHEHQENVAYTDDGGATWTQAGEPTYAGAIYGITVVPGTGIPVFVAVGPGGVDFTADLGITWSSLDTRNYWSVGFASRSAGWAVGPEGRITKISF
;
A
#
# COMPACT_ATOMS: atom_id res chain seq x y z
N ASP A 1 7.54 -17.21 -7.08
CA ASP A 1 8.61 -16.23 -6.82
C ASP A 1 8.07 -15.17 -5.87
N SER A 2 8.99 -14.41 -5.23
CA SER A 2 8.65 -13.30 -4.32
C SER A 2 9.07 -11.98 -4.93
N ALA A 3 8.27 -10.94 -4.73
CA ALA A 3 8.57 -9.60 -5.17
C ALA A 3 9.76 -9.00 -4.38
N ARG A 4 10.49 -8.08 -5.00
CA ARG A 4 11.66 -7.44 -4.41
C ARG A 4 11.51 -5.93 -4.38
N VAL A 5 12.06 -5.32 -3.33
CA VAL A 5 12.22 -3.88 -3.21
C VAL A 5 13.69 -3.53 -3.39
N PHE A 6 13.97 -2.53 -4.23
CA PHE A 6 15.30 -2.01 -4.42
C PHE A 6 15.45 -0.70 -3.64
N LYS A 7 16.57 -0.57 -2.93
CA LYS A 7 16.91 0.60 -2.11
C LYS A 7 18.27 1.15 -2.48
N THR A 8 18.37 2.46 -2.57
CA THR A 8 19.62 3.22 -2.64
C THR A 8 19.80 4.09 -1.41
N THR A 9 21.03 4.29 -0.97
CA THR A 9 21.40 5.24 0.10
C THR A 9 22.37 6.31 -0.39
N ASP A 10 22.75 6.27 -1.68
CA ASP A 10 23.72 7.14 -2.34
C ASP A 10 23.15 7.80 -3.61
N ARG A 11 21.84 8.08 -3.62
CA ARG A 11 21.12 8.74 -4.71
C ARG A 11 21.12 7.96 -6.03
N GLY A 12 21.16 6.64 -5.96
CA GLY A 12 21.04 5.77 -7.13
C GLY A 12 22.37 5.30 -7.72
N GLU A 13 23.50 5.62 -7.10
CA GLU A 13 24.81 5.12 -7.53
C GLU A 13 24.94 3.61 -7.29
N THR A 14 24.46 3.14 -6.11
CA THR A 14 24.39 1.72 -5.76
C THR A 14 22.99 1.33 -5.27
N TRP A 15 22.63 0.07 -5.46
CA TRP A 15 21.33 -0.47 -5.09
C TRP A 15 21.47 -1.79 -4.35
N SER A 16 20.71 -1.94 -3.28
CA SER A 16 20.49 -3.21 -2.60
C SER A 16 19.08 -3.72 -2.86
N ALA A 17 18.90 -5.04 -2.91
CA ALA A 17 17.59 -5.67 -3.10
C ALA A 17 17.18 -6.44 -1.84
N ALA A 18 15.98 -6.19 -1.35
CA ALA A 18 15.35 -6.96 -0.28
C ALA A 18 14.19 -7.79 -0.85
N VAL A 19 14.11 -9.05 -0.46
CA VAL A 19 12.99 -9.93 -0.80
C VAL A 19 11.84 -9.61 0.14
N THR A 20 10.61 -9.56 -0.41
CA THR A 20 9.39 -9.38 0.37
C THR A 20 8.61 -10.70 0.44
N PRO A 21 7.69 -10.87 1.42
CA PRO A 21 6.79 -12.02 1.44
C PRO A 21 5.69 -11.94 0.37
N ILE A 22 5.51 -10.80 -0.31
CA ILE A 22 4.48 -10.63 -1.35
C ILE A 22 4.79 -11.54 -2.55
N PRO A 23 3.86 -12.43 -2.95
CA PRO A 23 4.05 -13.28 -4.12
C PRO A 23 4.21 -12.47 -5.40
N SER A 24 5.00 -13.01 -6.34
CA SER A 24 5.23 -12.41 -7.65
C SER A 24 5.09 -13.45 -8.75
N ASP A 25 4.28 -13.11 -9.75
CA ASP A 25 4.08 -13.88 -10.99
C ASP A 25 3.93 -12.95 -12.20
N SER A 26 3.43 -13.45 -13.33
CA SER A 26 3.27 -12.65 -14.55
C SER A 26 2.23 -11.53 -14.44
N MET A 27 1.35 -11.56 -13.45
CA MET A 27 0.26 -10.60 -13.23
C MET A 27 0.24 -10.04 -11.80
N GLY A 28 1.18 -10.46 -10.95
CA GLY A 28 1.24 -10.12 -9.54
C GLY A 28 2.62 -9.67 -9.08
N GLY A 29 2.63 -8.81 -8.06
CA GLY A 29 3.82 -8.28 -7.44
C GLY A 29 3.52 -7.03 -6.62
N ILE A 30 4.53 -6.20 -6.36
CA ILE A 30 4.37 -4.92 -5.68
C ILE A 30 3.90 -3.87 -6.68
N THR A 31 2.81 -3.16 -6.33
CA THR A 31 2.25 -2.06 -7.12
C THR A 31 2.59 -0.70 -6.53
N SER A 32 2.76 -0.61 -5.21
CA SER A 32 3.00 0.65 -4.52
C SER A 32 3.77 0.45 -3.21
N ILE A 33 4.52 1.47 -2.83
CA ILE A 33 5.28 1.52 -1.58
C ILE A 33 5.05 2.90 -0.95
N GLY A 34 4.80 2.92 0.37
CA GLY A 34 4.68 4.15 1.13
C GLY A 34 5.53 4.10 2.40
N PHE A 35 6.19 5.21 2.74
CA PHE A 35 6.95 5.36 3.98
C PHE A 35 6.41 6.53 4.78
N ILE A 36 6.21 6.34 6.09
CA ILE A 36 5.83 7.42 7.00
C ILE A 36 7.05 8.18 7.53
N ASP A 37 8.17 7.50 7.60
CA ASP A 37 9.48 8.03 7.93
C ASP A 37 10.57 7.19 7.23
N HIS A 38 11.84 7.43 7.54
CA HIS A 38 12.95 6.73 6.87
C HIS A 38 13.18 5.27 7.33
N VAL A 39 12.40 4.77 8.31
CA VAL A 39 12.50 3.39 8.81
C VAL A 39 11.21 2.59 8.64
N ARG A 40 10.02 3.23 8.76
CA ARG A 40 8.73 2.55 8.76
C ARG A 40 7.97 2.74 7.46
N GLY A 41 7.62 1.65 6.80
CA GLY A 41 6.90 1.68 5.54
C GLY A 41 6.10 0.41 5.26
N LEU A 42 5.24 0.52 4.24
CA LEU A 42 4.45 -0.57 3.68
C LEU A 42 4.77 -0.77 2.20
N ALA A 43 4.90 -2.01 1.78
CA ALA A 43 4.84 -2.44 0.40
C ALA A 43 3.51 -3.17 0.18
N VAL A 44 2.82 -2.86 -0.89
CA VAL A 44 1.51 -3.43 -1.21
C VAL A 44 1.43 -3.84 -2.66
N GLY A 45 0.52 -4.78 -2.99
CA GLY A 45 0.37 -5.22 -4.36
C GLY A 45 -0.65 -6.33 -4.52
N GLY A 46 -0.22 -7.45 -5.08
CA GLY A 46 -1.04 -8.63 -5.36
C GLY A 46 -1.18 -8.92 -6.85
N ASN A 47 -2.00 -9.91 -7.20
CA ASN A 47 -2.26 -10.33 -8.57
C ASN A 47 -3.51 -9.61 -9.11
N VAL A 48 -3.32 -8.76 -10.12
CA VAL A 48 -4.40 -7.96 -10.73
C VAL A 48 -5.39 -8.82 -11.55
N GLY A 49 -5.00 -10.03 -11.92
CA GLY A 49 -5.89 -11.00 -12.59
C GLY A 49 -6.87 -11.70 -11.64
N ARG A 50 -6.76 -11.48 -10.34
CA ARG A 50 -7.59 -12.10 -9.29
C ARG A 50 -8.31 -11.05 -8.42
N PRO A 51 -9.19 -10.22 -9.01
CA PRO A 51 -9.74 -9.04 -8.32
C PRO A 51 -10.74 -9.37 -7.20
N HIS A 52 -11.14 -10.64 -7.05
CA HIS A 52 -12.11 -11.09 -6.05
C HIS A 52 -11.53 -12.10 -5.04
N GLU A 53 -10.21 -12.32 -5.08
CA GLU A 53 -9.54 -13.24 -4.16
C GLU A 53 -8.76 -12.45 -3.10
N HIS A 54 -8.83 -12.86 -1.83
CA HIS A 54 -7.92 -12.37 -0.80
C HIS A 54 -6.51 -12.86 -1.09
N GLN A 55 -5.51 -12.02 -0.85
CA GLN A 55 -4.13 -12.27 -1.23
C GLN A 55 -3.18 -11.77 -0.13
N GLU A 56 -2.07 -12.45 0.06
CA GLU A 56 -0.95 -12.00 0.91
C GLU A 56 -0.22 -10.84 0.24
N ASN A 57 -0.84 -9.67 0.22
CA ASN A 57 -0.49 -8.53 -0.63
C ASN A 57 0.03 -7.31 0.13
N VAL A 58 0.33 -7.45 1.43
CA VAL A 58 0.86 -6.38 2.28
C VAL A 58 2.09 -6.86 3.04
N ALA A 59 3.17 -6.09 2.99
CA ALA A 59 4.35 -6.29 3.82
C ALA A 59 4.76 -4.97 4.48
N TYR A 60 5.22 -5.03 5.73
CA TYR A 60 5.77 -3.87 6.42
C TYR A 60 7.27 -3.99 6.63
N THR A 61 7.90 -2.84 6.81
CA THR A 61 9.27 -2.69 7.26
C THR A 61 9.34 -1.71 8.44
N ASP A 62 10.24 -1.94 9.37
CA ASP A 62 10.61 -1.03 10.47
C ASP A 62 12.12 -0.76 10.54
N ASP A 63 12.85 -1.15 9.50
CA ASP A 63 14.29 -0.97 9.35
C ASP A 63 14.69 -0.24 8.04
N GLY A 64 13.74 0.51 7.48
CA GLY A 64 13.96 1.29 6.26
C GLY A 64 14.04 0.44 5.00
N GLY A 65 13.38 -0.72 4.98
CA GLY A 65 13.28 -1.60 3.83
C GLY A 65 14.47 -2.55 3.67
N ALA A 66 15.26 -2.75 4.72
CA ALA A 66 16.30 -3.79 4.72
C ALA A 66 15.67 -5.18 4.84
N THR A 67 14.63 -5.30 5.66
CA THR A 67 13.80 -6.51 5.78
C THR A 67 12.31 -6.18 5.68
N TRP A 68 11.52 -7.16 5.24
CA TRP A 68 10.08 -7.04 5.06
C TRP A 68 9.36 -8.23 5.69
N THR A 69 8.30 -7.94 6.46
CA THR A 69 7.50 -8.93 7.17
C THR A 69 6.06 -8.89 6.66
N GLN A 70 5.42 -10.04 6.54
CA GLN A 70 4.01 -10.14 6.16
C GLN A 70 3.15 -9.37 7.14
N ALA A 71 2.23 -8.55 6.62
CA ALA A 71 1.22 -7.81 7.38
C ALA A 71 -0.19 -8.44 7.22
N GLY A 72 -1.19 -7.83 7.81
CA GLY A 72 -2.59 -8.20 7.61
C GLY A 72 -3.12 -7.76 6.25
N GLU A 73 -4.22 -8.33 5.83
CA GLU A 73 -4.89 -8.02 4.57
C GLU A 73 -5.95 -6.92 4.75
N PRO A 74 -6.18 -6.06 3.74
CA PRO A 74 -7.35 -5.18 3.70
C PRO A 74 -8.67 -5.95 3.82
N THR A 75 -9.73 -5.25 4.16
CA THR A 75 -11.08 -5.85 4.29
C THR A 75 -11.68 -6.23 2.92
N TYR A 76 -11.18 -5.63 1.85
CA TYR A 76 -11.59 -5.95 0.49
C TYR A 76 -10.66 -6.99 -0.18
N ALA A 77 -11.20 -7.71 -1.14
CA ALA A 77 -10.44 -8.66 -1.96
C ALA A 77 -9.75 -7.99 -3.15
N GLY A 78 -8.78 -8.68 -3.73
CA GLY A 78 -8.03 -8.27 -4.91
C GLY A 78 -6.72 -7.56 -4.60
N ALA A 79 -6.02 -7.17 -5.65
CA ALA A 79 -4.75 -6.45 -5.53
C ALA A 79 -4.97 -5.03 -5.00
N ILE A 80 -4.02 -4.55 -4.21
CA ILE A 80 -3.96 -3.14 -3.82
C ILE A 80 -3.28 -2.38 -4.96
N TYR A 81 -3.93 -1.33 -5.51
CA TYR A 81 -3.42 -0.56 -6.64
C TYR A 81 -2.54 0.62 -6.21
N GLY A 82 -2.80 1.17 -5.03
CA GLY A 82 -2.05 2.28 -4.50
C GLY A 82 -2.14 2.38 -2.99
N ILE A 83 -1.08 2.93 -2.38
CA ILE A 83 -1.03 3.26 -0.96
C ILE A 83 -0.44 4.66 -0.78
N THR A 84 -0.89 5.36 0.23
CA THR A 84 -0.36 6.67 0.61
C THR A 84 -0.39 6.86 2.11
N VAL A 85 0.48 7.74 2.60
CA VAL A 85 0.51 8.17 4.01
C VAL A 85 -0.42 9.38 4.18
N VAL A 86 -1.13 9.43 5.30
CA VAL A 86 -1.92 10.60 5.71
C VAL A 86 -1.05 11.52 6.58
N PRO A 87 -0.70 12.73 6.10
CA PRO A 87 0.15 13.64 6.86
C PRO A 87 -0.56 14.22 8.10
N GLY A 88 0.18 14.47 9.17
CA GLY A 88 -0.30 15.22 10.33
C GLY A 88 -1.28 14.48 11.25
N THR A 89 -1.33 13.16 11.20
CA THR A 89 -2.20 12.34 12.06
C THR A 89 -1.62 12.04 13.44
N GLY A 90 -0.32 12.27 13.67
CA GLY A 90 0.37 11.93 14.92
C GLY A 90 0.63 10.43 15.13
N ILE A 91 -0.05 9.57 14.39
CA ILE A 91 0.12 8.12 14.32
C ILE A 91 0.33 7.69 12.86
N PRO A 92 0.90 6.50 12.57
CA PRO A 92 1.20 6.06 11.20
C PRO A 92 -0.06 5.62 10.45
N VAL A 93 -0.80 6.57 9.87
CA VAL A 93 -1.99 6.23 9.07
C VAL A 93 -1.60 6.09 7.60
N PHE A 94 -1.93 4.94 7.03
CA PHE A 94 -1.85 4.65 5.60
C PHE A 94 -3.25 4.39 5.04
N VAL A 95 -3.48 4.81 3.81
CA VAL A 95 -4.71 4.53 3.06
C VAL A 95 -4.35 3.74 1.82
N ALA A 96 -5.01 2.63 1.61
CA ALA A 96 -4.85 1.73 0.46
C ALA A 96 -6.13 1.70 -0.37
N VAL A 97 -5.96 1.61 -1.69
CA VAL A 97 -7.06 1.52 -2.65
C VAL A 97 -6.88 0.36 -3.61
N GLY A 98 -7.99 -0.21 -4.05
CA GLY A 98 -8.00 -1.30 -5.01
C GLY A 98 -9.38 -1.49 -5.65
N PRO A 99 -9.58 -2.59 -6.39
CA PRO A 99 -10.85 -2.87 -7.06
C PRO A 99 -12.02 -3.06 -6.09
N GLY A 100 -11.75 -3.52 -4.87
CA GLY A 100 -12.77 -3.80 -3.86
C GLY A 100 -12.99 -2.67 -2.85
N GLY A 101 -12.20 -1.60 -2.84
CA GLY A 101 -12.44 -0.54 -1.89
C GLY A 101 -11.30 0.43 -1.58
N VAL A 102 -11.53 1.15 -0.50
CA VAL A 102 -10.57 2.02 0.20
C VAL A 102 -10.55 1.61 1.65
N ASP A 103 -9.40 1.21 2.13
CA ASP A 103 -9.17 0.88 3.54
C ASP A 103 -8.07 1.75 4.12
N PHE A 104 -8.05 1.87 5.44
CA PHE A 104 -6.93 2.47 6.16
C PHE A 104 -6.40 1.55 7.26
N THR A 105 -5.15 1.75 7.61
CA THR A 105 -4.47 1.15 8.75
C THR A 105 -3.78 2.23 9.58
N ALA A 106 -3.68 2.02 10.89
CA ALA A 106 -2.97 2.89 11.83
C ALA A 106 -1.88 2.14 12.62
N ASP A 107 -1.60 0.90 12.27
CA ASP A 107 -0.71 -0.03 12.96
C ASP A 107 0.25 -0.78 12.02
N LEU A 108 0.73 -0.10 10.96
CA LEU A 108 1.62 -0.66 9.92
C LEU A 108 1.04 -1.88 9.21
N GLY A 109 -0.26 -1.84 8.90
CA GLY A 109 -0.91 -2.86 8.10
C GLY A 109 -1.29 -4.13 8.86
N ILE A 110 -1.18 -4.16 10.20
CA ILE A 110 -1.58 -5.32 10.99
C ILE A 110 -3.09 -5.49 10.98
N THR A 111 -3.82 -4.37 11.15
CA THR A 111 -5.28 -4.33 11.03
C THR A 111 -5.73 -3.25 10.06
N TRP A 112 -6.87 -3.50 9.40
CA TRP A 112 -7.44 -2.62 8.38
C TRP A 112 -8.91 -2.31 8.68
N SER A 113 -9.34 -1.10 8.34
CA SER A 113 -10.72 -0.64 8.47
C SER A 113 -11.20 -0.03 7.15
N SER A 114 -12.40 -0.40 6.72
CA SER A 114 -12.97 0.06 5.46
C SER A 114 -13.49 1.48 5.56
N LEU A 115 -13.21 2.28 4.52
CA LEU A 115 -13.74 3.63 4.31
C LEU A 115 -14.78 3.67 3.18
N ASP A 116 -14.57 2.86 2.12
CA ASP A 116 -15.44 2.80 0.95
C ASP A 116 -15.26 1.44 0.26
N THR A 117 -16.32 0.92 -0.35
CA THR A 117 -16.32 -0.40 -1.03
C THR A 117 -16.31 -0.30 -2.56
N ARG A 118 -16.22 0.90 -3.11
CA ARG A 118 -16.18 1.13 -4.57
C ARG A 118 -14.76 0.95 -5.12
N ASN A 119 -14.66 0.67 -6.42
CA ASN A 119 -13.39 0.51 -7.11
C ASN A 119 -12.64 1.85 -7.21
N TYR A 120 -11.35 1.85 -6.83
CA TYR A 120 -10.44 2.99 -6.97
C TYR A 120 -9.08 2.55 -7.52
N TRP A 121 -8.40 3.46 -8.21
CA TRP A 121 -7.12 3.20 -8.88
C TRP A 121 -5.94 3.89 -8.20
N SER A 122 -6.18 5.04 -7.57
CA SER A 122 -5.13 5.83 -6.93
C SER A 122 -5.69 6.66 -5.78
N VAL A 123 -4.81 7.02 -4.85
CA VAL A 123 -5.12 7.85 -3.68
C VAL A 123 -3.95 8.75 -3.33
N GLY A 124 -4.22 9.94 -2.86
CA GLY A 124 -3.22 10.89 -2.39
C GLY A 124 -3.76 11.83 -1.33
N PHE A 125 -2.90 12.26 -0.42
CA PHE A 125 -3.20 13.20 0.65
C PHE A 125 -2.23 14.36 0.66
N ALA A 126 -2.74 15.59 0.71
CA ALA A 126 -1.95 16.79 0.97
C ALA A 126 -1.94 17.15 2.47
N SER A 127 -2.98 16.74 3.21
CA SER A 127 -3.09 16.86 4.67
C SER A 127 -4.12 15.87 5.19
N ARG A 128 -4.26 15.74 6.52
CA ARG A 128 -5.30 14.88 7.13
C ARG A 128 -6.74 15.21 6.71
N SER A 129 -7.01 16.44 6.30
CA SER A 129 -8.33 16.91 5.85
C SER A 129 -8.45 17.04 4.33
N ALA A 130 -7.39 16.76 3.58
CA ALA A 130 -7.33 16.97 2.13
C ALA A 130 -6.70 15.74 1.44
N GLY A 131 -7.50 14.71 1.27
CA GLY A 131 -7.20 13.49 0.54
C GLY A 131 -8.23 13.23 -0.54
N TRP A 132 -7.81 12.58 -1.63
CA TRP A 132 -8.68 12.17 -2.72
C TRP A 132 -8.30 10.78 -3.21
N ALA A 133 -9.34 9.96 -3.44
CA ALA A 133 -9.23 8.72 -4.19
C ALA A 133 -9.91 8.90 -5.54
N VAL A 134 -9.30 8.34 -6.59
CA VAL A 134 -9.79 8.39 -7.96
C VAL A 134 -9.99 6.99 -8.53
N GLY A 135 -10.97 6.84 -9.41
CA GLY A 135 -11.36 5.53 -9.95
C GLY A 135 -12.05 5.63 -11.30
N PRO A 136 -12.67 4.54 -11.76
CA PRO A 136 -13.37 4.48 -13.03
C PRO A 136 -14.54 5.46 -13.10
N GLU A 137 -14.98 5.75 -14.34
CA GLU A 137 -16.14 6.59 -14.63
C GLU A 137 -16.03 8.02 -14.10
N GLY A 138 -14.79 8.57 -14.02
CA GLY A 138 -14.54 9.91 -13.51
C GLY A 138 -14.73 10.05 -12.00
N ARG A 139 -14.76 8.95 -11.26
CA ARG A 139 -14.94 8.99 -9.81
C ARG A 139 -13.81 9.72 -9.12
N ILE A 140 -14.17 10.71 -8.31
CA ILE A 140 -13.28 11.44 -7.42
C ILE A 140 -13.98 11.52 -6.06
N THR A 141 -13.36 10.96 -5.02
CA THR A 141 -13.91 10.93 -3.67
C THR A 141 -12.96 11.62 -2.71
N LYS A 142 -13.47 12.60 -1.96
CA LYS A 142 -12.71 13.26 -0.89
C LYS A 142 -12.68 12.37 0.35
N ILE A 143 -11.51 12.27 0.96
CA ILE A 143 -11.28 11.55 2.21
C ILE A 143 -10.65 12.51 3.23
N SER A 144 -11.08 12.43 4.50
CA SER A 144 -10.51 13.20 5.61
C SER A 144 -10.45 12.37 6.89
N PHE A 145 -9.48 12.65 7.76
CA PHE A 145 -9.23 12.04 9.06
C PHE A 145 -9.26 13.05 10.19
#